data_347eb7c617842be307cee8847e3efa29
#
_entry.id   347eb7c617842be307cee8847e3efa29
#
_cell.length_a   1.000
_cell.length_b   1.000
_cell.length_c   1.000
_cell.angle_alpha   90.00
_cell.angle_beta   90.00
_cell.angle_gamma   90.00
#
_symmetry.space_group_name_H-M   'P 1'
#
loop_
_entity.id
_entity.type
_entity.pdbx_description
1 polymer ?
#
loop_
_entity_poly.entity_id
_entity_poly.type
_entity_poly.pdbx_seq_one_letter_code
_entity_poly.pdbx_strand_id
1 'polypeptide(L)' 'MPPKTSCPVSLAQFLEKAEPLKVVINGQEMLAEVKQFSTGSFGWYMNAKTVVSIDGKAVSVQIGMNMAVVGSKDAER' A
#
# COMPACT_ATOMS: atom_id res chain seq x y z
N MET A 1 -8.13 -27.74 -6.71
CA MET A 1 -7.19 -27.29 -6.50
C MET A 1 -7.13 -26.10 -6.06
N PRO A 2 -6.63 -25.71 -5.41
CA PRO A 2 -6.61 -24.61 -5.07
C PRO A 2 -5.75 -24.08 -5.54
N PRO A 3 -5.95 -23.44 -5.85
CA PRO A 3 -5.28 -22.74 -6.54
C PRO A 3 -4.47 -21.93 -5.87
N LYS A 4 -3.52 -21.60 -6.45
CA LYS A 4 -2.81 -20.70 -5.97
C LYS A 4 -3.59 -19.51 -5.75
N THR A 5 -3.20 -18.67 -4.93
CA THR A 5 -3.81 -17.40 -4.75
C THR A 5 -3.76 -16.65 -6.02
N SER A 6 -4.87 -16.21 -6.48
CA SER A 6 -4.90 -15.40 -7.67
C SER A 6 -5.62 -14.09 -7.34
N CYS A 7 -5.29 -13.07 -8.06
CA CYS A 7 -5.87 -11.75 -7.84
C CYS A 7 -7.24 -11.70 -8.48
N PRO A 8 -8.29 -11.31 -7.75
CA PRO A 8 -9.64 -11.30 -8.30
C PRO A 8 -9.90 -10.13 -9.25
N VAL A 9 -8.99 -9.20 -9.38
CA VAL A 9 -9.18 -8.07 -10.28
C VAL A 9 -8.05 -7.98 -11.28
N SER A 10 -8.34 -7.48 -12.46
CA SER A 10 -7.30 -7.26 -13.45
C SER A 10 -6.61 -5.94 -13.18
N LEU A 11 -5.47 -5.73 -13.81
CA LEU A 11 -4.76 -4.48 -13.68
C LEU A 11 -5.63 -3.30 -14.12
N ALA A 12 -6.37 -3.46 -15.20
CA ALA A 12 -7.22 -2.39 -15.71
C ALA A 12 -8.32 -2.04 -14.70
N GLN A 13 -8.94 -3.08 -14.10
CA GLN A 13 -9.96 -2.82 -13.09
C GLN A 13 -9.36 -2.11 -11.90
N PHE A 14 -8.18 -2.52 -11.48
CA PHE A 14 -7.57 -1.91 -10.31
C PHE A 14 -7.26 -0.44 -10.57
N LEU A 15 -6.66 -0.14 -11.70
CA LEU A 15 -6.28 1.24 -12.00
C LEU A 15 -7.50 2.14 -12.17
N GLU A 16 -8.61 1.57 -12.61
CA GLU A 16 -9.81 2.35 -12.80
C GLU A 16 -10.63 2.53 -11.55
N LYS A 17 -10.67 1.52 -10.69
CA LYS A 17 -11.59 1.53 -9.56
C LYS A 17 -10.95 1.70 -8.20
N ALA A 18 -9.66 1.47 -8.06
CA ALA A 18 -9.04 1.53 -6.75
C ALA A 18 -9.00 2.95 -6.22
N GLU A 19 -9.14 3.08 -4.93
CA GLU A 19 -9.13 4.37 -4.26
C GLU A 19 -8.01 4.39 -3.24
N PRO A 20 -7.58 5.58 -2.81
CA PRO A 20 -6.54 5.65 -1.79
C PRO A 20 -6.93 4.86 -0.56
N LEU A 21 -5.93 4.25 0.07
CA LEU A 21 -6.16 3.40 1.22
C LEU A 21 -5.88 4.20 2.49
N LYS A 22 -6.82 4.17 3.41
CA LYS A 22 -6.65 4.89 4.66
C LYS A 22 -5.77 4.07 5.60
N VAL A 23 -4.74 4.69 6.13
CA VAL A 23 -3.80 4.04 7.04
C VAL A 23 -3.73 4.87 8.31
N VAL A 24 -3.84 4.22 9.46
CA VAL A 24 -3.73 4.92 10.73
C VAL A 24 -2.48 4.40 11.44
N ILE A 25 -1.56 5.31 11.73
CA ILE A 25 -0.33 4.96 12.42
C ILE A 25 -0.19 5.87 13.62
N ASN A 26 -0.10 5.25 14.78
CA ASN A 26 0.06 6.00 16.03
C ASN A 26 -1.03 7.08 16.20
N GLY A 27 -2.26 6.74 15.81
CA GLY A 27 -3.39 7.66 15.93
C GLY A 27 -3.49 8.70 14.84
N GLN A 28 -2.55 8.70 13.89
CA GLN A 28 -2.54 9.69 12.82
C GLN A 28 -3.03 9.07 11.53
N GLU A 29 -4.00 9.69 10.89
CA GLU A 29 -4.56 9.17 9.65
C GLU A 29 -3.74 9.64 8.47
N MET A 30 -3.47 8.74 7.56
CA MET A 30 -2.72 9.02 6.35
C MET A 30 -3.38 8.30 5.20
N LEU A 31 -3.06 8.72 3.97
CA LEU A 31 -3.60 8.07 2.79
C LEU A 31 -2.46 7.49 1.97
N ALA A 32 -2.61 6.24 1.58
CA ALA A 32 -1.67 5.60 0.68
C ALA A 32 -2.23 5.69 -0.73
N GLU A 33 -1.38 6.02 -1.68
CA GLU A 33 -1.81 6.24 -3.06
C GLU A 33 -1.78 4.96 -3.86
N VAL A 34 -2.67 4.87 -4.82
CA VAL A 34 -2.70 3.74 -5.74
C VAL A 34 -1.42 3.77 -6.57
N LYS A 35 -0.77 2.64 -6.73
CA LYS A 35 0.48 2.59 -7.46
C LYS A 35 0.64 1.26 -8.18
N GLN A 36 1.24 1.32 -9.36
CA GLN A 36 1.65 0.13 -10.09
C GLN A 36 3.16 0.02 -9.92
N PHE A 37 3.63 -1.14 -9.48
CA PHE A 37 5.04 -1.34 -9.20
C PHE A 37 5.78 -1.88 -10.41
N SER A 38 7.07 -1.62 -10.47
CA SER A 38 7.88 -2.05 -11.61
C SER A 38 8.00 -3.56 -11.71
N THR A 39 7.72 -4.28 -10.62
CA THR A 39 7.77 -5.73 -10.62
C THR A 39 6.56 -6.38 -11.29
N GLY A 40 5.57 -5.59 -11.67
CA GLY A 40 4.35 -6.11 -12.26
C GLY A 40 3.20 -6.19 -11.29
N SER A 41 3.45 -5.99 -10.01
CA SER A 41 2.39 -5.96 -9.01
C SER A 41 1.74 -4.59 -8.98
N PHE A 42 0.60 -4.50 -8.34
CA PHE A 42 -0.02 -3.22 -8.11
C PHE A 42 -0.60 -3.19 -6.70
N GLY A 43 -0.83 -2.01 -6.20
CA GLY A 43 -1.34 -1.85 -4.85
C GLY A 43 -1.28 -0.40 -4.45
N TRP A 44 -0.74 -0.13 -3.27
CA TRP A 44 -0.69 1.23 -2.74
C TRP A 44 0.70 1.54 -2.24
N TYR A 45 1.03 2.81 -2.21
CA TYR A 45 2.33 3.27 -1.74
C TYR A 45 2.12 4.50 -0.88
N MET A 46 2.91 4.62 0.18
CA MET A 46 2.80 5.74 1.06
C MET A 46 4.18 6.18 1.50
N ASN A 47 4.39 7.49 1.54
CA ASN A 47 5.63 8.05 2.04
C ASN A 47 5.23 9.25 2.89
N ALA A 48 5.48 9.18 4.18
CA ALA A 48 5.06 10.19 5.11
C ALA A 48 6.03 10.30 6.27
N LYS A 49 5.80 11.24 7.16
CA LYS A 49 6.61 11.40 8.35
C LYS A 49 5.71 11.53 9.54
N THR A 50 6.14 11.02 10.66
CA THR A 50 5.42 11.18 11.91
C THR A 50 6.41 11.47 13.00
N VAL A 51 5.93 11.91 14.13
CA VAL A 51 6.76 12.21 15.29
C VAL A 51 6.35 11.32 16.43
N VAL A 52 7.32 10.65 17.04
CA VAL A 52 7.05 9.83 18.23
C VAL A 52 7.90 10.36 19.37
N SER A 53 7.48 10.05 20.58
CA SER A 53 8.21 10.47 21.75
C SER A 53 9.02 9.31 22.28
N ILE A 54 10.33 9.50 22.40
CA ILE A 54 11.20 8.47 22.93
C ILE A 54 11.99 9.11 24.05
N ASP A 55 11.81 8.59 25.25
CA ASP A 55 12.53 9.09 26.42
C ASP A 55 12.32 10.61 26.56
N GLY A 56 11.08 11.05 26.35
CA GLY A 56 10.74 12.47 26.48
C GLY A 56 11.18 13.34 25.32
N LYS A 57 11.74 12.75 24.28
CA LYS A 57 12.23 13.54 23.15
C LYS A 57 11.40 13.26 21.91
N ALA A 58 11.12 14.32 21.15
CA ALA A 58 10.37 14.17 19.93
C ALA A 58 11.32 13.69 18.84
N VAL A 59 10.98 12.57 18.23
CA VAL A 59 11.82 11.96 17.19
C VAL A 59 11.01 11.85 15.92
N SER A 60 11.55 12.36 14.81
CA SER A 60 10.89 12.26 13.52
C SER A 60 11.15 10.89 12.92
N VAL A 61 10.11 10.26 12.40
CA VAL A 61 10.22 8.95 11.80
C VAL A 61 9.70 9.04 10.37
N GLN A 62 10.49 8.55 9.43
CA GLN A 62 10.05 8.51 8.05
C GLN A 62 9.36 7.18 7.77
N ILE A 63 8.22 7.23 7.13
CA ILE A 63 7.44 6.05 6.82
C ILE A 63 7.49 5.81 5.33
N GLY A 64 7.96 4.64 4.92
CA GLY A 64 7.88 4.20 3.53
C GLY A 64 7.18 2.86 3.53
N MET A 65 6.07 2.75 2.83
CA MET A 65 5.27 1.54 2.90
C MET A 65 4.74 1.18 1.52
N ASN A 66 4.99 -0.06 1.12
CA ASN A 66 4.45 -0.60 -0.11
C ASN A 66 3.45 -1.66 0.26
N MET A 67 2.27 -1.59 -0.34
CA MET A 67 1.23 -2.58 -0.08
C MET A 67 0.81 -3.15 -1.42
N ALA A 68 1.14 -4.41 -1.66
CA ALA A 68 0.83 -5.04 -2.94
C ALA A 68 -0.37 -5.96 -2.78
N VAL A 69 -1.25 -5.94 -3.78
CA VAL A 69 -2.38 -6.86 -3.78
C VAL A 69 -1.82 -8.27 -3.98
N VAL A 70 -2.24 -9.19 -3.14
CA VAL A 70 -1.74 -10.57 -3.21
C VAL A 70 -2.11 -11.17 -4.55
N GLY A 71 -1.12 -11.72 -5.24
CA GLY A 71 -1.32 -12.32 -6.54
C GLY A 71 -1.38 -11.35 -7.69
N SER A 72 -1.21 -10.04 -7.44
CA SER A 72 -1.39 -9.05 -8.49
C SER A 72 -0.36 -9.16 -9.60
N LYS A 73 0.81 -9.71 -9.29
CA LYS A 73 1.83 -9.86 -10.31
C LYS A 73 1.34 -10.77 -11.45
N ASP A 74 0.48 -11.72 -11.12
CA ASP A 74 -0.06 -12.65 -12.11
C ASP A 74 -1.46 -12.28 -12.55
N ALA A 75 -1.94 -11.10 -12.22
CA ALA A 75 -3.27 -10.67 -12.60
C ALA A 75 -3.34 -10.38 -14.09
N GLU A 76 -4.54 -10.37 -14.64
CA GLU A 76 -4.72 -10.02 -16.02
C GLU A 76 -4.35 -8.58 -16.27
N ARG A 77 -3.83 -8.31 -17.43
CA ARG A 77 -3.39 -6.96 -17.79
C ARG A 77 -4.30 -6.31 -18.79
#